data_71bc42afaf38f8e70bc2463188a4be0a
#
_entry.id   71bc42afaf38f8e70bc2463188a4be0a
#
_cell.length_a   1.000
_cell.length_b   1.000
_cell.length_c   1.000
_cell.angle_alpha   90.00
_cell.angle_beta   90.00
_cell.angle_gamma   90.00
#
_symmetry.space_group_name_H-M   'P 1'
#
loop_
_entity.id
_entity.type
_entity.pdbx_description
1 polymer ?
#
loop_
_entity_poly.entity_id
_entity_poly.type
_entity_poly.pdbx_seq_one_letter_code
_entity_poly.pdbx_strand_id
1 'polypeptide(L)'
;GAVLPAAASEDDNTLTVWTWDPNFNIYAINKAAEIYAKDHEGFKVEVTEIKSDAIEAKITTAVNAGDLSTLPDIFLMQDNSFPKYATFYPDVFTDLTDSGIDFSQFSEAKVAYSTLDGVNYGVPFDNGAVVNAVRTDLIEQAGYTVDDFTDITWSDYMEKAKVVLEKTGLPMLTAQAGSPDVIMMMLQSCGTSLFNEDGTGNIADNEVLKKCVEIYAQMVADGTLVEVTDWDQYISSLNSSTVASTFNGCWILASIQAAED
;
A
#
# COMPACT_ATOMS: atom_id res chain seq x y z
N GLY A 1 -1.22 -24.66 15.55
CA GLY A 1 0.21 -24.73 15.41
C GLY A 1 0.67 -23.70 14.40
N ALA A 2 1.55 -22.77 14.82
CA ALA A 2 2.14 -21.81 13.90
C ALA A 2 2.96 -22.59 12.86
N VAL A 3 2.55 -22.54 11.61
CA VAL A 3 3.38 -23.01 10.51
C VAL A 3 4.53 -22.03 10.38
N LEU A 4 5.74 -22.44 10.70
CA LEU A 4 6.93 -21.64 10.43
C LEU A 4 7.01 -21.42 8.92
N PRO A 5 7.24 -20.19 8.46
CA PRO A 5 7.44 -19.93 7.04
C PRO A 5 8.62 -20.76 6.54
N ALA A 6 8.46 -21.36 5.37
CA ALA A 6 9.53 -22.12 4.75
C ALA A 6 10.76 -21.23 4.53
N ALA A 7 11.94 -21.74 4.87
CA ALA A 7 13.21 -21.20 4.46
C ALA A 7 13.33 -21.20 2.93
N ALA A 8 14.33 -20.48 2.37
CA ALA A 8 14.65 -20.57 0.96
C ALA A 8 14.74 -22.03 0.50
N SER A 9 14.14 -22.37 -0.64
CA SER A 9 14.08 -23.73 -1.14
C SER A 9 15.48 -24.23 -1.57
N GLU A 10 15.84 -25.47 -1.24
CA GLU A 10 17.02 -26.15 -1.78
C GLU A 10 16.80 -26.64 -3.22
N ASP A 11 15.54 -26.62 -3.71
CA ASP A 11 15.19 -26.97 -5.08
C ASP A 11 15.43 -25.78 -6.01
N ASP A 12 16.37 -25.89 -6.94
CA ASP A 12 16.73 -24.85 -7.91
C ASP A 12 15.58 -24.39 -8.80
N ASN A 13 14.48 -25.17 -8.89
CA ASN A 13 13.30 -24.82 -9.68
C ASN A 13 12.19 -24.15 -8.87
N THR A 14 12.37 -24.02 -7.57
CA THR A 14 11.35 -23.45 -6.68
C THR A 14 11.88 -22.18 -6.01
N LEU A 15 11.13 -21.09 -6.16
CA LEU A 15 11.38 -19.83 -5.42
C LEU A 15 10.36 -19.68 -4.31
N THR A 16 10.82 -19.33 -3.13
CA THR A 16 9.97 -18.97 -1.99
C THR A 16 9.75 -17.48 -1.96
N VAL A 17 8.50 -17.05 -1.73
CA VAL A 17 8.08 -15.65 -1.78
C VAL A 17 7.21 -15.32 -0.56
N TRP A 18 7.51 -14.20 0.10
CA TRP A 18 6.67 -13.63 1.14
C TRP A 18 5.97 -12.38 0.65
N THR A 19 4.67 -12.36 0.78
CA THR A 19 3.83 -11.20 0.48
C THR A 19 2.48 -11.35 1.18
N TRP A 20 1.56 -10.37 1.05
CA TRP A 20 0.48 -10.22 2.04
C TRP A 20 -0.95 -10.21 1.50
N ASP A 21 -1.19 -9.94 0.20
CA ASP A 21 -2.54 -9.73 -0.29
C ASP A 21 -2.96 -10.80 -1.30
N PRO A 22 -3.90 -11.70 -0.91
CA PRO A 22 -4.38 -12.76 -1.81
C PRO A 22 -5.00 -12.24 -3.10
N ASN A 23 -5.68 -11.09 -3.06
CA ASN A 23 -6.41 -10.54 -4.20
C ASN A 23 -5.54 -9.64 -5.09
N PHE A 24 -4.32 -9.36 -4.69
CA PHE A 24 -3.42 -8.47 -5.43
C PHE A 24 -2.06 -9.12 -5.67
N ASN A 25 -1.11 -8.97 -4.74
CA ASN A 25 0.27 -9.39 -4.99
C ASN A 25 0.46 -10.90 -5.01
N ILE A 26 -0.22 -11.67 -4.18
CA ILE A 26 -0.16 -13.14 -4.22
C ILE A 26 -0.72 -13.65 -5.55
N TYR A 27 -1.87 -13.14 -5.95
CA TYR A 27 -2.46 -13.49 -7.25
C TYR A 27 -1.51 -13.17 -8.41
N ALA A 28 -0.91 -11.97 -8.41
CA ALA A 28 -0.02 -11.55 -9.48
C ALA A 28 1.27 -12.38 -9.53
N ILE A 29 1.87 -12.71 -8.40
CA ILE A 29 3.06 -13.57 -8.32
C ILE A 29 2.76 -14.98 -8.87
N ASN A 30 1.64 -15.56 -8.47
CA ASN A 30 1.24 -16.88 -8.98
C ASN A 30 0.97 -16.85 -10.49
N LYS A 31 0.37 -15.78 -10.99
CA LYS A 31 0.16 -15.58 -12.43
C LYS A 31 1.48 -15.44 -13.20
N ALA A 32 2.41 -14.66 -12.68
CA ALA A 32 3.74 -14.52 -13.27
C ALA A 32 4.47 -15.87 -13.30
N ALA A 33 4.37 -16.66 -12.25
CA ALA A 33 4.96 -17.99 -12.19
C ALA A 33 4.37 -18.95 -13.24
N GLU A 34 3.05 -18.92 -13.44
CA GLU A 34 2.40 -19.71 -14.50
C GLU A 34 2.91 -19.34 -15.89
N ILE A 35 3.09 -18.04 -16.16
CA ILE A 35 3.60 -17.56 -17.43
C ILE A 35 5.05 -17.99 -17.65
N TYR A 36 5.89 -17.80 -16.62
CA TYR A 36 7.30 -18.15 -16.67
C TYR A 36 7.51 -19.66 -16.86
N ALA A 37 6.68 -20.49 -16.20
CA ALA A 37 6.77 -21.94 -16.29
C ALA A 37 6.50 -22.49 -17.69
N LYS A 38 5.85 -21.74 -18.57
CA LYS A 38 5.61 -22.17 -19.97
C LYS A 38 6.91 -22.39 -20.74
N ASP A 39 7.94 -21.60 -20.44
CA ASP A 39 9.27 -21.67 -21.07
C ASP A 39 10.34 -22.26 -20.14
N HIS A 40 9.96 -22.59 -18.90
CA HIS A 40 10.87 -23.10 -17.86
C HIS A 40 10.19 -24.27 -17.14
N GLU A 41 10.27 -25.45 -17.75
CA GLU A 41 9.63 -26.65 -17.22
C GLU A 41 10.07 -26.96 -15.79
N GLY A 42 9.10 -27.25 -14.92
CA GLY A 42 9.34 -27.56 -13.51
C GLY A 42 9.46 -26.35 -12.59
N PHE A 43 9.46 -25.13 -13.11
CA PHE A 43 9.50 -23.91 -12.31
C PHE A 43 8.25 -23.75 -11.43
N LYS A 44 8.47 -23.41 -10.16
CA LYS A 44 7.42 -23.21 -9.16
C LYS A 44 7.74 -22.02 -8.27
N VAL A 45 6.71 -21.38 -7.74
CA VAL A 45 6.81 -20.46 -6.59
C VAL A 45 5.99 -21.03 -5.42
N GLU A 46 6.55 -20.87 -4.23
CA GLU A 46 5.86 -21.12 -2.98
C GLU A 46 5.65 -19.79 -2.27
N VAL A 47 4.42 -19.30 -2.30
CA VAL A 47 4.07 -18.02 -1.68
C VAL A 47 3.55 -18.27 -0.28
N THR A 48 4.15 -17.62 0.71
CA THR A 48 3.64 -17.55 2.07
C THR A 48 3.00 -16.21 2.32
N GLU A 49 1.74 -16.21 2.73
CA GLU A 49 1.02 -15.00 3.11
C GLU A 49 1.50 -14.52 4.47
N ILE A 50 2.17 -13.37 4.49
CA ILE A 50 2.69 -12.74 5.69
C ILE A 50 2.41 -11.24 5.59
N LYS A 51 1.86 -10.62 6.62
CA LYS A 51 1.60 -9.18 6.66
C LYS A 51 2.89 -8.37 6.48
N SER A 52 2.82 -7.22 5.83
CA SER A 52 3.98 -6.38 5.49
C SER A 52 4.84 -6.03 6.72
N ASP A 53 4.22 -5.64 7.83
CA ASP A 53 4.92 -5.35 9.08
C ASP A 53 5.59 -6.60 9.69
N ALA A 54 4.97 -7.75 9.54
CA ALA A 54 5.54 -9.02 10.00
C ALA A 54 6.74 -9.46 9.15
N ILE A 55 6.73 -9.20 7.84
CA ILE A 55 7.89 -9.43 6.97
C ILE A 55 9.08 -8.59 7.46
N GLU A 56 8.85 -7.32 7.70
CA GLU A 56 9.88 -6.40 8.21
C GLU A 56 10.44 -6.87 9.57
N ALA A 57 9.57 -7.29 10.49
CA ALA A 57 9.98 -7.84 11.78
C ALA A 57 10.81 -9.12 11.64
N LYS A 58 10.47 -10.00 10.72
CA LYS A 58 11.22 -11.23 10.43
C LYS A 58 12.61 -10.94 9.85
N ILE A 59 12.73 -9.94 8.99
CA ILE A 59 14.03 -9.48 8.46
C ILE A 59 14.91 -9.00 9.63
N THR A 60 14.39 -8.12 10.46
CA THR A 60 15.10 -7.61 11.64
C THR A 60 15.54 -8.74 12.57
N THR A 61 14.68 -9.72 12.83
CA THR A 61 14.97 -10.87 13.67
C THR A 61 16.10 -11.72 13.06
N ALA A 62 16.06 -11.99 11.76
CA ALA A 62 17.10 -12.77 11.07
C ALA A 62 18.46 -12.08 11.13
N VAL A 63 18.50 -10.76 10.90
CA VAL A 63 19.74 -9.97 10.98
C VAL A 63 20.29 -9.98 12.40
N ASN A 64 19.47 -9.76 13.41
CA ASN A 64 19.89 -9.76 14.81
C ASN A 64 20.40 -11.14 15.27
N ALA A 65 19.83 -12.21 14.74
CA ALA A 65 20.28 -13.57 15.01
C ALA A 65 21.55 -13.96 14.25
N GLY A 66 21.96 -13.16 13.25
CA GLY A 66 23.08 -13.48 12.35
C GLY A 66 22.81 -14.70 11.44
N ASP A 67 21.54 -14.99 11.19
CA ASP A 67 21.11 -16.14 10.38
C ASP A 67 20.07 -15.70 9.34
N LEU A 68 20.52 -15.46 8.12
CA LEU A 68 19.66 -15.07 6.99
C LEU A 68 19.04 -16.28 6.28
N SER A 69 19.38 -17.50 6.65
CA SER A 69 18.84 -18.72 6.03
C SER A 69 17.34 -18.92 6.25
N THR A 70 16.77 -18.21 7.21
CA THR A 70 15.32 -18.23 7.49
C THR A 70 14.51 -17.32 6.56
N LEU A 71 15.17 -16.48 5.77
CA LEU A 71 14.52 -15.57 4.82
C LEU A 71 14.16 -16.30 3.52
N PRO A 72 13.12 -15.84 2.80
CA PRO A 72 12.75 -16.41 1.52
C PRO A 72 13.71 -15.97 0.41
N ASP A 73 13.56 -16.55 -0.78
CA ASP A 73 14.29 -16.08 -1.97
C ASP A 73 13.86 -14.67 -2.36
N ILE A 74 12.56 -14.36 -2.24
CA ILE A 74 11.97 -13.08 -2.61
C ILE A 74 10.99 -12.66 -1.52
N PHE A 75 10.99 -11.38 -1.18
CA PHE A 75 9.92 -10.77 -0.38
C PHE A 75 9.50 -9.44 -1.01
N LEU A 76 8.23 -9.10 -0.86
CA LEU A 76 7.76 -7.76 -1.20
C LEU A 76 8.03 -6.81 -0.03
N MET A 77 8.33 -5.56 -0.37
CA MET A 77 8.51 -4.50 0.60
C MET A 77 7.95 -3.20 0.03
N GLN A 78 7.26 -2.45 0.86
CA GLN A 78 6.72 -1.15 0.48
C GLN A 78 7.84 -0.13 0.22
N ASP A 79 7.62 0.77 -0.73
CA ASP A 79 8.60 1.78 -1.14
C ASP A 79 9.07 2.66 0.03
N ASN A 80 8.18 3.00 0.95
CA ASN A 80 8.50 3.82 2.11
C ASN A 80 9.42 3.14 3.13
N SER A 81 9.44 1.81 3.16
CA SER A 81 10.30 1.02 4.04
C SER A 81 11.64 0.63 3.40
N PHE A 82 11.65 0.48 2.09
CA PHE A 82 12.79 -0.09 1.37
C PHE A 82 14.12 0.61 1.64
N PRO A 83 14.24 1.95 1.53
CA PRO A 83 15.51 2.64 1.73
C PRO A 83 16.09 2.41 3.13
N LYS A 84 15.25 2.39 4.15
CA LYS A 84 15.65 2.13 5.54
C LYS A 84 16.27 0.74 5.67
N TYR A 85 15.56 -0.30 5.22
CA TYR A 85 16.01 -1.67 5.38
C TYR A 85 17.25 -1.98 4.55
N ALA A 86 17.31 -1.50 3.30
CA ALA A 86 18.48 -1.69 2.45
C ALA A 86 19.72 -0.94 2.97
N THR A 87 19.54 0.20 3.62
CA THR A 87 20.63 0.95 4.24
C THR A 87 21.16 0.27 5.50
N PHE A 88 20.28 -0.19 6.39
CA PHE A 88 20.70 -0.79 7.65
C PHE A 88 21.03 -2.28 7.58
N TYR A 89 20.47 -2.99 6.61
CA TYR A 89 20.62 -4.43 6.44
C TYR A 89 21.07 -4.81 5.01
N PRO A 90 22.22 -4.29 4.54
CA PRO A 90 22.63 -4.46 3.13
C PRO A 90 22.83 -5.93 2.73
N ASP A 91 23.18 -6.80 3.67
CA ASP A 91 23.41 -8.23 3.40
C ASP A 91 22.14 -9.03 3.09
N VAL A 92 20.96 -8.43 3.39
CA VAL A 92 19.65 -9.05 3.09
C VAL A 92 19.31 -8.92 1.60
N PHE A 93 19.81 -7.88 0.93
CA PHE A 93 19.43 -7.51 -0.42
C PHE A 93 20.52 -7.88 -1.43
N THR A 94 20.11 -8.38 -2.59
CA THR A 94 21.00 -8.69 -3.69
C THR A 94 21.16 -7.47 -4.59
N ASP A 95 22.40 -7.14 -4.95
CA ASP A 95 22.71 -6.16 -6.00
C ASP A 95 22.19 -6.68 -7.36
N LEU A 96 21.24 -5.99 -7.95
CA LEU A 96 20.60 -6.34 -9.22
C LEU A 96 21.14 -5.55 -10.41
N THR A 97 22.18 -4.73 -10.22
CA THR A 97 22.72 -3.84 -11.27
C THR A 97 23.08 -4.60 -12.54
N ASP A 98 23.71 -5.77 -12.40
CA ASP A 98 24.15 -6.62 -13.51
C ASP A 98 23.28 -7.87 -13.71
N SER A 99 22.03 -7.84 -13.23
CA SER A 99 21.12 -9.00 -13.29
C SER A 99 20.61 -9.33 -14.69
N GLY A 100 20.75 -8.42 -15.66
CA GLY A 100 20.15 -8.53 -16.98
C GLY A 100 18.68 -8.05 -17.05
N ILE A 101 18.11 -7.59 -15.94
CA ILE A 101 16.80 -6.97 -15.93
C ILE A 101 16.86 -5.61 -16.62
N ASP A 102 15.97 -5.38 -17.57
CA ASP A 102 15.85 -4.08 -18.24
C ASP A 102 14.96 -3.14 -17.41
N PHE A 103 15.60 -2.37 -16.53
CA PHE A 103 14.91 -1.41 -15.66
C PHE A 103 14.29 -0.23 -16.42
N SER A 104 14.66 -0.01 -17.68
CA SER A 104 14.03 1.05 -18.51
C SER A 104 12.56 0.77 -18.83
N GLN A 105 12.10 -0.47 -18.64
CA GLN A 105 10.70 -0.83 -18.80
C GLN A 105 9.82 -0.43 -17.61
N PHE A 106 10.43 0.01 -16.51
CA PHE A 106 9.72 0.48 -15.32
C PHE A 106 9.76 1.99 -15.22
N SER A 107 8.81 2.57 -14.50
CA SER A 107 8.83 4.00 -14.21
C SER A 107 10.12 4.36 -13.46
N GLU A 108 10.80 5.41 -13.91
CA GLU A 108 12.05 5.90 -13.31
C GLU A 108 11.85 6.22 -11.82
N ALA A 109 10.72 6.83 -11.46
CA ALA A 109 10.38 7.15 -10.07
C ALA A 109 10.27 5.90 -9.19
N LYS A 110 9.74 4.79 -9.72
CA LYS A 110 9.66 3.53 -8.98
C LYS A 110 11.03 2.86 -8.83
N VAL A 111 11.84 2.86 -9.85
CA VAL A 111 13.21 2.33 -9.79
C VAL A 111 14.04 3.09 -8.77
N ALA A 112 13.84 4.40 -8.63
CA ALA A 112 14.56 5.24 -7.68
C ALA A 112 14.36 4.80 -6.22
N TYR A 113 13.19 4.30 -5.83
CA TYR A 113 12.93 3.82 -4.46
C TYR A 113 13.82 2.64 -4.05
N SER A 114 14.20 1.79 -5.00
CA SER A 114 15.04 0.62 -4.75
C SER A 114 16.51 0.81 -5.16
N THR A 115 16.90 2.04 -5.50
CA THR A 115 18.26 2.40 -5.88
C THR A 115 18.91 3.23 -4.79
N LEU A 116 20.02 2.75 -4.23
CA LEU A 116 20.81 3.41 -3.20
C LEU A 116 22.25 3.56 -3.69
N ASP A 117 22.75 4.78 -3.67
CA ASP A 117 24.13 5.09 -4.11
C ASP A 117 24.47 4.50 -5.49
N GLY A 118 23.51 4.55 -6.42
CA GLY A 118 23.65 4.03 -7.79
C GLY A 118 23.52 2.52 -7.93
N VAL A 119 23.25 1.78 -6.85
CA VAL A 119 23.05 0.33 -6.85
C VAL A 119 21.58 0.00 -6.71
N ASN A 120 21.04 -0.84 -7.59
CA ASN A 120 19.66 -1.29 -7.52
C ASN A 120 19.54 -2.61 -6.75
N TYR A 121 18.64 -2.64 -5.78
CA TYR A 121 18.39 -3.78 -4.89
C TYR A 121 16.99 -4.36 -4.99
N GLY A 122 16.16 -3.86 -5.89
CA GLY A 122 14.78 -4.33 -6.00
C GLY A 122 14.17 -4.09 -7.37
N VAL A 123 13.16 -4.87 -7.69
CA VAL A 123 12.37 -4.73 -8.91
C VAL A 123 11.04 -4.10 -8.57
N PRO A 124 10.60 -3.04 -9.26
CA PRO A 124 9.27 -2.48 -9.04
C PRO A 124 8.18 -3.54 -9.26
N PHE A 125 7.23 -3.61 -8.33
CA PHE A 125 6.11 -4.53 -8.45
C PHE A 125 4.91 -3.89 -9.11
N ASP A 126 4.53 -2.71 -8.66
CA ASP A 126 3.42 -1.95 -9.22
C ASP A 126 3.76 -0.45 -9.32
N ASN A 127 2.93 0.25 -10.08
CA ASN A 127 3.00 1.70 -10.21
C ASN A 127 1.57 2.24 -10.19
N GLY A 128 1.05 2.47 -9.00
CA GLY A 128 -0.31 2.90 -8.77
C GLY A 128 -0.43 4.40 -8.54
N ALA A 129 -1.63 4.91 -8.73
CA ALA A 129 -2.05 6.23 -8.30
C ALA A 129 -3.15 6.11 -7.26
N VAL A 130 -3.25 7.08 -6.36
CA VAL A 130 -4.37 7.16 -5.42
C VAL A 130 -5.62 7.57 -6.17
N VAL A 131 -6.70 6.87 -5.92
CA VAL A 131 -8.04 7.14 -6.47
C VAL A 131 -9.04 7.32 -5.35
N ASN A 132 -10.13 8.03 -5.64
CA ASN A 132 -11.32 8.06 -4.81
C ASN A 132 -12.31 7.05 -5.37
N ALA A 133 -12.51 5.94 -4.67
CA ALA A 133 -13.53 4.96 -5.00
C ALA A 133 -14.79 5.26 -4.19
N VAL A 134 -15.91 5.52 -4.86
CA VAL A 134 -17.17 5.91 -4.22
C VAL A 134 -18.28 4.89 -4.49
N ARG A 135 -19.13 4.67 -3.50
CA ARG A 135 -20.39 3.96 -3.66
C ARG A 135 -21.39 4.91 -4.32
N THR A 136 -21.61 4.72 -5.61
CA THR A 136 -22.51 5.58 -6.41
C THR A 136 -23.94 5.58 -5.90
N ASP A 137 -24.44 4.44 -5.44
CA ASP A 137 -25.77 4.32 -4.85
C ASP A 137 -25.91 5.15 -3.56
N LEU A 138 -24.88 5.22 -2.72
CA LEU A 138 -24.92 5.99 -1.48
C LEU A 138 -24.81 7.50 -1.72
N ILE A 139 -23.95 7.94 -2.61
CA ILE A 139 -23.85 9.36 -2.94
C ILE A 139 -25.09 9.87 -3.67
N GLU A 140 -25.74 9.03 -4.48
CA GLU A 140 -27.02 9.34 -5.13
C GLU A 140 -28.14 9.56 -4.12
N GLN A 141 -28.21 8.80 -3.03
CA GLN A 141 -29.15 9.04 -1.93
C GLN A 141 -28.96 10.43 -1.30
N ALA A 142 -27.74 10.96 -1.33
CA ALA A 142 -27.44 12.30 -0.85
C ALA A 142 -27.69 13.40 -1.91
N GLY A 143 -28.13 13.01 -3.11
CA GLY A 143 -28.36 13.93 -4.22
C GLY A 143 -27.11 14.25 -5.05
N TYR A 144 -26.05 13.46 -4.92
CA TYR A 144 -24.80 13.65 -5.62
C TYR A 144 -24.58 12.64 -6.75
N THR A 145 -23.74 13.02 -7.71
CA THR A 145 -23.18 12.16 -8.73
C THR A 145 -21.66 12.14 -8.60
N VAL A 146 -20.98 11.30 -9.38
CA VAL A 146 -19.50 11.24 -9.40
C VAL A 146 -18.90 12.60 -9.78
N ASP A 147 -19.57 13.37 -10.64
CA ASP A 147 -19.11 14.70 -11.04
C ASP A 147 -19.03 15.69 -9.87
N ASP A 148 -19.88 15.53 -8.86
CA ASP A 148 -19.83 16.35 -7.64
C ASP A 148 -18.57 16.10 -6.79
N PHE A 149 -17.87 15.00 -7.04
CA PHE A 149 -16.62 14.64 -6.37
C PHE A 149 -15.39 14.79 -7.28
N THR A 150 -15.54 15.37 -8.46
CA THR A 150 -14.47 15.59 -9.43
C THR A 150 -13.91 17.01 -9.27
N ASP A 151 -12.57 17.12 -9.20
CA ASP A 151 -11.87 18.41 -9.09
C ASP A 151 -12.34 19.28 -7.92
N ILE A 152 -12.65 18.67 -6.80
CA ILE A 152 -13.08 19.37 -5.59
C ILE A 152 -11.92 19.52 -4.58
N THR A 153 -12.07 20.47 -3.67
CA THR A 153 -11.16 20.63 -2.55
C THR A 153 -11.48 19.66 -1.42
N TRP A 154 -10.54 19.43 -0.52
CA TRP A 154 -10.78 18.65 0.69
C TRP A 154 -11.83 19.30 1.60
N SER A 155 -11.91 20.63 1.61
CA SER A 155 -12.98 21.35 2.32
C SER A 155 -14.35 21.04 1.73
N ASP A 156 -14.49 21.00 0.41
CA ASP A 156 -15.74 20.63 -0.27
C ASP A 156 -16.10 19.17 0.00
N TYR A 157 -15.12 18.28 -0.03
CA TYR A 157 -15.30 16.87 0.32
C TYR A 157 -15.84 16.73 1.76
N MET A 158 -15.24 17.44 2.70
CA MET A 158 -15.68 17.45 4.10
C MET A 158 -17.15 17.88 4.25
N GLU A 159 -17.57 18.92 3.53
CA GLU A 159 -18.97 19.40 3.57
C GLU A 159 -19.93 18.39 2.91
N LYS A 160 -19.55 17.81 1.77
CA LYS A 160 -20.36 16.77 1.10
C LYS A 160 -20.47 15.51 1.95
N ALA A 161 -19.44 15.15 2.69
CA ALA A 161 -19.43 14.02 3.61
C ALA A 161 -20.51 14.15 4.69
N LYS A 162 -20.75 15.35 5.20
CA LYS A 162 -21.83 15.61 6.18
C LYS A 162 -23.20 15.32 5.58
N VAL A 163 -23.43 15.71 4.34
CA VAL A 163 -24.70 15.46 3.64
C VAL A 163 -24.90 13.96 3.41
N VAL A 164 -23.86 13.25 3.00
CA VAL A 164 -23.93 11.79 2.84
C VAL A 164 -24.28 11.10 4.16
N LEU A 165 -23.65 11.48 5.26
CA LEU A 165 -23.96 10.94 6.59
C LEU A 165 -25.41 11.23 7.00
N GLU A 166 -25.89 12.45 6.79
CA GLU A 166 -27.26 12.86 7.10
C GLU A 166 -28.30 12.04 6.31
N LYS A 167 -28.06 11.82 5.02
CA LYS A 167 -29.01 11.17 4.11
C LYS A 167 -28.95 9.65 4.15
N THR A 168 -27.79 9.06 4.40
CA THR A 168 -27.59 7.61 4.37
C THR A 168 -27.43 6.96 5.75
N GLY A 169 -27.07 7.75 6.76
CA GLY A 169 -26.69 7.24 8.08
C GLY A 169 -25.30 6.59 8.12
N LEU A 170 -24.53 6.65 7.01
CA LEU A 170 -23.21 6.02 6.89
C LEU A 170 -22.10 7.07 6.81
N PRO A 171 -20.94 6.80 7.42
CA PRO A 171 -19.78 7.66 7.27
C PRO A 171 -19.28 7.66 5.83
N MET A 172 -18.67 8.75 5.42
CA MET A 172 -18.05 8.90 4.10
C MET A 172 -16.74 8.14 3.99
N LEU A 173 -15.97 8.06 5.08
CA LEU A 173 -14.62 7.52 5.09
C LEU A 173 -14.35 6.69 6.34
N THR A 174 -13.54 5.64 6.19
CA THR A 174 -12.86 4.98 7.30
C THR A 174 -11.35 5.10 7.13
N ALA A 175 -10.62 5.12 8.23
CA ALA A 175 -9.16 5.16 8.25
C ALA A 175 -8.63 4.32 9.40
N GLN A 176 -7.45 3.74 9.23
CA GLN A 176 -6.79 3.04 10.32
C GLN A 176 -6.29 4.04 11.38
N ALA A 177 -6.66 3.82 12.63
CA ALA A 177 -6.17 4.62 13.76
C ALA A 177 -4.63 4.55 13.84
N GLY A 178 -4.00 5.70 14.00
CA GLY A 178 -2.55 5.80 14.08
C GLY A 178 -1.81 5.69 12.74
N SER A 179 -2.51 5.49 11.62
CA SER A 179 -1.91 5.52 10.29
C SER A 179 -1.88 6.95 9.74
N PRO A 180 -0.78 7.38 9.13
CA PRO A 180 -0.68 8.70 8.49
C PRO A 180 -1.26 8.71 7.06
N ASP A 181 -1.74 7.60 6.54
CA ASP A 181 -1.99 7.39 5.11
C ASP A 181 -2.95 8.43 4.52
N VAL A 182 -4.09 8.67 5.15
CA VAL A 182 -5.08 9.65 4.63
C VAL A 182 -4.50 11.06 4.61
N ILE A 183 -3.82 11.47 5.67
CA ILE A 183 -3.17 12.80 5.74
C ILE A 183 -2.09 12.93 4.69
N MET A 184 -1.29 11.87 4.46
CA MET A 184 -0.27 11.85 3.42
C MET A 184 -0.87 11.96 2.01
N MET A 185 -1.96 11.27 1.74
CA MET A 185 -2.68 11.39 0.46
C MET A 185 -3.23 12.80 0.25
N MET A 186 -3.82 13.40 1.28
CA MET A 186 -4.30 14.79 1.25
C MET A 186 -3.14 15.76 0.95
N LEU A 187 -2.03 15.61 1.65
CA LEU A 187 -0.86 16.45 1.51
C LEU A 187 -0.28 16.38 0.09
N GLN A 188 -0.11 15.16 -0.43
CA GLN A 188 0.40 14.92 -1.78
C GLN A 188 -0.54 15.47 -2.87
N SER A 189 -1.85 15.35 -2.69
CA SER A 189 -2.83 15.92 -3.62
C SER A 189 -2.76 17.46 -3.72
N CYS A 190 -2.24 18.09 -2.67
CA CYS A 190 -1.99 19.54 -2.63
C CYS A 190 -0.60 19.93 -3.16
N GLY A 191 0.17 18.99 -3.69
CA GLY A 191 1.48 19.26 -4.29
C GLY A 191 2.61 19.51 -3.31
N THR A 192 2.49 19.02 -2.07
CA THR A 192 3.53 19.21 -1.04
C THR A 192 3.88 17.89 -0.36
N SER A 193 4.90 17.90 0.49
CA SER A 193 5.44 16.74 1.19
C SER A 193 5.90 17.13 2.59
N LEU A 194 6.13 16.13 3.44
CA LEU A 194 6.79 16.29 4.74
C LEU A 194 8.27 16.60 4.64
N PHE A 195 8.84 16.50 3.45
CA PHE A 195 10.24 16.79 3.16
C PHE A 195 10.35 17.80 2.03
N ASN A 196 11.35 18.66 2.13
CA ASN A 196 11.80 19.52 1.05
C ASN A 196 12.58 18.72 -0.01
N GLU A 197 12.80 19.27 -1.19
CA GLU A 197 13.55 18.62 -2.27
C GLU A 197 14.98 18.24 -1.85
N ASP A 198 15.58 18.98 -0.92
CA ASP A 198 16.89 18.71 -0.36
C ASP A 198 16.92 17.63 0.75
N GLY A 199 15.78 17.04 1.05
CA GLY A 199 15.60 16.00 2.08
C GLY A 199 15.44 16.53 3.51
N THR A 200 15.47 17.84 3.72
CA THR A 200 15.18 18.41 5.05
C THR A 200 13.69 18.35 5.39
N GLY A 201 13.37 18.34 6.69
CA GLY A 201 11.99 18.29 7.15
C GLY A 201 11.19 19.52 6.76
N ASN A 202 9.95 19.33 6.35
CA ASN A 202 8.98 20.37 5.98
C ASN A 202 7.69 20.16 6.79
N ILE A 203 7.78 20.27 8.11
CA ILE A 203 6.68 19.96 9.03
C ILE A 203 6.24 21.22 9.79
N ALA A 204 7.15 21.86 10.51
CA ALA A 204 6.82 22.91 11.48
C ALA A 204 6.09 24.13 10.88
N ASP A 205 6.48 24.54 9.67
CA ASP A 205 5.91 25.71 8.98
C ASP A 205 5.06 25.31 7.76
N ASN A 206 4.64 24.04 7.68
CA ASN A 206 3.83 23.55 6.58
C ASN A 206 2.33 23.82 6.84
N GLU A 207 1.84 24.96 6.35
CA GLU A 207 0.44 25.38 6.51
C GLU A 207 -0.53 24.42 5.79
N VAL A 208 -0.12 23.79 4.71
CA VAL A 208 -0.94 22.78 4.01
C VAL A 208 -1.12 21.54 4.89
N LEU A 209 -0.05 21.06 5.52
CA LEU A 209 -0.11 19.95 6.48
C LEU A 209 -1.06 20.26 7.63
N LYS A 210 -0.93 21.47 8.21
CA LYS A 210 -1.81 21.94 9.28
C LYS A 210 -3.28 21.89 8.85
N LYS A 211 -3.59 22.39 7.66
CA LYS A 211 -4.94 22.37 7.12
C LYS A 211 -5.46 20.95 6.88
N CYS A 212 -4.62 20.04 6.38
CA CYS A 212 -4.98 18.63 6.21
C CYS A 212 -5.33 17.96 7.54
N VAL A 213 -4.52 18.21 8.57
CA VAL A 213 -4.77 17.67 9.92
C VAL A 213 -6.06 18.25 10.51
N GLU A 214 -6.31 19.55 10.33
CA GLU A 214 -7.55 20.19 10.78
C GLU A 214 -8.79 19.60 10.10
N ILE A 215 -8.74 19.37 8.78
CA ILE A 215 -9.85 18.75 8.03
C ILE A 215 -10.06 17.30 8.48
N TYR A 216 -9.00 16.53 8.64
CA TYR A 216 -9.10 15.16 9.16
C TYR A 216 -9.77 15.14 10.53
N ALA A 217 -9.28 15.95 11.46
CA ALA A 217 -9.84 16.04 12.80
C ALA A 217 -11.31 16.49 12.79
N GLN A 218 -11.67 17.41 11.91
CA GLN A 218 -13.05 17.87 11.77
C GLN A 218 -13.95 16.77 11.24
N MET A 219 -13.51 15.99 10.25
CA MET A 219 -14.29 14.84 9.75
C MET A 219 -14.50 13.77 10.83
N VAL A 220 -13.50 13.53 11.69
CA VAL A 220 -13.66 12.64 12.85
C VAL A 220 -14.71 13.20 13.83
N ALA A 221 -14.63 14.50 14.15
CA ALA A 221 -15.58 15.16 15.04
C ALA A 221 -17.01 15.17 14.47
N ASP A 222 -17.16 15.33 13.17
CA ASP A 222 -18.44 15.27 12.47
C ASP A 222 -19.03 13.85 12.38
N GLY A 223 -18.25 12.82 12.64
CA GLY A 223 -18.63 11.42 12.47
C GLY A 223 -18.62 10.95 11.01
N THR A 224 -18.09 11.74 10.09
CA THR A 224 -17.99 11.40 8.65
C THR A 224 -16.78 10.55 8.34
N LEU A 225 -15.75 10.62 9.17
CA LEU A 225 -14.59 9.74 9.13
C LEU A 225 -14.56 8.93 10.42
N VAL A 226 -14.59 7.61 10.32
CA VAL A 226 -14.53 6.68 11.44
C VAL A 226 -13.19 5.96 11.43
N GLU A 227 -12.47 6.04 12.54
CA GLU A 227 -11.22 5.29 12.69
C GLU A 227 -11.49 3.84 13.05
N VAL A 228 -10.81 2.94 12.35
CA VAL A 228 -10.83 1.49 12.58
C VAL A 228 -9.48 1.02 13.11
N THR A 229 -9.44 -0.16 13.74
CA THR A 229 -8.26 -0.59 14.49
C THR A 229 -7.12 -1.07 13.60
N ASP A 230 -7.45 -1.79 12.50
CA ASP A 230 -6.46 -2.45 11.65
C ASP A 230 -6.92 -2.52 10.17
N TRP A 231 -6.06 -3.08 9.33
CA TRP A 231 -6.32 -3.25 7.91
C TRP A 231 -7.53 -4.15 7.64
N ASP A 232 -7.70 -5.23 8.40
CA ASP A 232 -8.81 -6.17 8.20
C ASP A 232 -10.15 -5.47 8.46
N GLN A 233 -10.24 -4.64 9.49
CA GLN A 233 -11.44 -3.82 9.75
C GLN A 233 -11.65 -2.75 8.68
N TYR A 234 -10.58 -2.15 8.16
CA TYR A 234 -10.67 -1.19 7.06
C TYR A 234 -11.29 -1.84 5.82
N ILE A 235 -10.76 -2.97 5.37
CA ILE A 235 -11.31 -3.72 4.23
C ILE A 235 -12.73 -4.19 4.51
N SER A 236 -13.02 -4.68 5.70
CA SER A 236 -14.37 -5.08 6.09
C SER A 236 -15.38 -3.93 5.98
N SER A 237 -14.98 -2.71 6.33
CA SER A 237 -15.87 -1.54 6.19
C SER A 237 -16.28 -1.28 4.75
N LEU A 238 -15.36 -1.52 3.79
CA LEU A 238 -15.64 -1.40 2.37
C LEU A 238 -16.55 -2.54 1.87
N ASN A 239 -16.25 -3.76 2.25
CA ASN A 239 -16.95 -4.96 1.76
C ASN A 239 -18.30 -5.19 2.41
N SER A 240 -18.54 -4.67 3.62
CA SER A 240 -19.83 -4.78 4.34
C SER A 240 -20.76 -3.60 4.13
N SER A 241 -20.44 -2.68 3.23
CA SER A 241 -21.27 -1.50 2.91
C SER A 241 -21.49 -0.56 4.10
N THR A 242 -20.51 -0.42 4.98
CA THR A 242 -20.61 0.46 6.16
C THR A 242 -19.91 1.82 5.97
N VAL A 243 -19.38 2.08 4.78
CA VAL A 243 -18.70 3.31 4.41
C VAL A 243 -18.99 3.66 2.95
N ALA A 244 -19.07 4.95 2.63
CA ALA A 244 -19.46 5.40 1.29
C ALA A 244 -18.31 5.56 0.31
N SER A 245 -17.06 5.71 0.77
CA SER A 245 -15.91 5.89 -0.12
C SER A 245 -14.59 5.46 0.52
N THR A 246 -13.56 5.43 -0.30
CA THR A 246 -12.18 5.27 0.16
C THR A 246 -11.22 6.02 -0.76
N PHE A 247 -10.15 6.56 -0.17
CA PHE A 247 -8.96 7.02 -0.91
C PHE A 247 -7.84 6.02 -0.69
N ASN A 248 -7.38 5.41 -1.77
CA ASN A 248 -6.22 4.52 -1.71
C ASN A 248 -5.61 4.32 -3.10
N GLY A 249 -4.47 3.64 -3.15
CA GLY A 249 -3.90 3.23 -4.42
C GLY A 249 -4.91 2.45 -5.27
N CYS A 250 -4.83 2.57 -6.58
CA CYS A 250 -5.80 1.92 -7.50
C CYS A 250 -5.86 0.39 -7.35
N TRP A 251 -4.87 -0.23 -6.73
CA TRP A 251 -4.85 -1.65 -6.36
C TRP A 251 -5.99 -2.04 -5.40
N ILE A 252 -6.56 -1.07 -4.64
CA ILE A 252 -7.69 -1.33 -3.72
C ILE A 252 -8.94 -1.82 -4.45
N LEU A 253 -9.06 -1.57 -5.75
CA LEU A 253 -10.20 -2.02 -6.55
C LEU A 253 -10.37 -3.54 -6.51
N ALA A 254 -9.28 -4.31 -6.50
CA ALA A 254 -9.35 -5.76 -6.36
C ALA A 254 -9.97 -6.20 -5.03
N SER A 255 -9.61 -5.53 -3.93
CA SER A 255 -10.17 -5.79 -2.60
C SER A 255 -11.64 -5.37 -2.50
N ILE A 256 -12.02 -4.26 -3.16
CA ILE A 256 -13.42 -3.82 -3.23
C ILE A 256 -14.27 -4.80 -4.03
N GLN A 257 -13.76 -5.25 -5.19
CA GLN A 257 -14.45 -6.21 -6.06
C GLN A 257 -14.57 -7.62 -5.46
N ALA A 258 -13.81 -7.92 -4.40
CA ALA A 258 -13.94 -9.16 -3.65
C ALA A 258 -15.18 -9.19 -2.75
N ALA A 259 -15.90 -8.08 -2.58
CA ALA A 259 -17.21 -8.07 -1.93
C ALA A 259 -18.22 -8.88 -2.76
N GLU A 260 -19.01 -9.69 -2.09
CA GLU A 260 -19.93 -10.62 -2.75
C GLU A 260 -21.18 -9.96 -3.35
N ASP A 261 -21.49 -8.69 -3.01
CA ASP A 261 -22.69 -7.96 -3.50
C ASP A 261 -22.39 -6.48 -3.77
#